data_0eed4a9fa8a1bfc71619c4013c6bac98
#
_entry.id   0eed4a9fa8a1bfc71619c4013c6bac98
#
_cell.length_a   1.000
_cell.length_b   1.000
_cell.length_c   1.000
_cell.angle_alpha   90.00
_cell.angle_beta   90.00
_cell.angle_gamma   90.00
#
_symmetry.space_group_name_H-M   'P 1'
#
loop_
_entity.id
_entity.type
_entity.pdbx_description
1 polymer ?
#
loop_
_entity_poly.entity_id
_entity_poly.type
_entity_poly.pdbx_seq_one_letter_code
_entity_poly.pdbx_strand_id
1 'polypeptide(L)'
;MPKVMIEVDIPEGRSVAEAQDAVKQHFDPNWMAEWWHIDDVIEQAENSGEQLTEDEAREVLMWMNKWHDCNNGHTWDSMDRCIDNVVQQREEA
;
A
#
# COMPACT_ATOMS: atom_id res chain seq x y z
N MET A 1 28.97 -8.76 7.07
CA MET A 1 27.82 -7.85 7.09
C MET A 1 27.01 -8.08 8.37
N PRO A 2 26.60 -7.02 9.05
CA PRO A 2 25.83 -7.20 10.28
C PRO A 2 24.46 -7.84 9.97
N LYS A 3 23.95 -8.58 10.95
CA LYS A 3 22.64 -9.23 10.85
C LYS A 3 21.75 -8.78 12.00
N VAL A 4 20.47 -8.69 11.77
CA VAL A 4 19.49 -8.34 12.78
C VAL A 4 18.31 -9.31 12.72
N MET A 5 17.78 -9.67 13.89
CA MET A 5 16.54 -10.43 13.99
C MET A 5 15.44 -9.50 14.49
N ILE A 6 14.32 -9.49 13.80
CA ILE A 6 13.16 -8.65 14.17
C ILE A 6 11.90 -9.49 14.16
N GLU A 7 10.97 -9.14 15.07
CA GLU A 7 9.64 -9.72 15.11
C GLU A 7 8.68 -8.78 14.40
N VAL A 8 7.85 -9.34 13.52
CA VAL A 8 6.83 -8.58 12.79
C VAL A 8 5.50 -9.31 12.89
N ASP A 9 4.47 -8.59 13.27
CA ASP A 9 3.12 -9.13 13.25
C ASP A 9 2.62 -9.21 11.83
N ILE A 10 2.16 -10.41 11.43
CA ILE A 10 1.69 -10.64 10.07
C ILE A 10 0.17 -10.58 10.07
N PRO A 11 -0.42 -9.64 9.30
CA PRO A 11 -1.87 -9.51 9.23
C PRO A 11 -2.53 -10.77 8.68
N GLU A 12 -3.79 -10.97 9.05
CA GLU A 12 -4.61 -12.04 8.52
C GLU A 12 -4.67 -11.95 6.99
N GLY A 13 -4.57 -13.09 6.32
CA GLY A 13 -4.54 -13.14 4.86
C GLY A 13 -3.14 -13.03 4.24
N ARG A 14 -2.11 -12.84 5.07
CA ARG A 14 -0.71 -12.83 4.64
C ARG A 14 0.03 -14.03 5.22
N SER A 15 1.08 -14.48 4.56
CA SER A 15 1.87 -15.63 5.02
C SER A 15 3.24 -15.21 5.51
N VAL A 16 3.84 -16.09 6.32
CA VAL A 16 5.24 -15.91 6.78
C VAL A 16 6.19 -15.87 5.59
N ALA A 17 5.95 -16.70 4.58
CA ALA A 17 6.79 -16.75 3.38
C ALA A 17 6.78 -15.42 2.63
N GLU A 18 5.60 -14.78 2.49
CA GLU A 18 5.50 -13.45 1.88
C GLU A 18 6.30 -12.42 2.64
N ALA A 19 6.22 -12.44 3.97
CA ALA A 19 6.95 -11.50 4.82
C ALA A 19 8.46 -11.70 4.69
N GLN A 20 8.93 -12.93 4.67
CA GLN A 20 10.34 -13.26 4.51
C GLN A 20 10.87 -12.79 3.15
N ASP A 21 10.12 -13.06 2.09
CA ASP A 21 10.50 -12.63 0.74
C ASP A 21 10.54 -11.11 0.62
N ALA A 22 9.56 -10.42 1.18
CA ALA A 22 9.49 -8.96 1.15
C ALA A 22 10.70 -8.33 1.86
N VAL A 23 11.09 -8.87 3.02
CA VAL A 23 12.25 -8.38 3.77
C VAL A 23 13.53 -8.60 2.98
N LYS A 24 13.72 -9.78 2.41
CA LYS A 24 14.91 -10.10 1.60
C LYS A 24 15.01 -9.17 0.38
N GLN A 25 13.91 -8.97 -0.32
CA GLN A 25 13.86 -8.09 -1.48
C GLN A 25 14.15 -6.64 -1.12
N HIS A 26 13.67 -6.19 0.03
CA HIS A 26 13.89 -4.81 0.49
C HIS A 26 15.38 -4.48 0.65
N PHE A 27 16.17 -5.44 1.11
CA PHE A 27 17.60 -5.25 1.34
C PHE A 27 18.48 -5.70 0.17
N ASP A 28 17.88 -6.24 -0.89
CA ASP A 28 18.62 -6.68 -2.07
C ASP A 28 18.81 -5.48 -3.01
N PRO A 29 20.06 -5.13 -3.38
CA PRO A 29 20.32 -3.97 -4.24
C PRO A 29 19.77 -4.12 -5.66
N ASN A 30 19.34 -5.34 -6.05
CA ASN A 30 18.72 -5.56 -7.36
C ASN A 30 17.22 -5.25 -7.39
N TRP A 31 16.66 -4.89 -6.24
CA TRP A 31 15.23 -4.59 -6.11
C TRP A 31 15.03 -3.17 -5.61
N MET A 32 13.93 -2.56 -6.05
CA MET A 32 13.45 -1.27 -5.54
C MET A 32 12.04 -1.45 -5.02
N ALA A 33 11.76 -0.87 -3.86
CA ALA A 33 10.43 -0.88 -3.26
C ALA A 33 9.93 0.55 -3.07
N GLU A 34 8.65 0.76 -3.31
CA GLU A 34 7.96 2.00 -2.98
C GLU A 34 7.15 1.79 -1.71
N TRP A 35 7.19 2.78 -0.83
CA TRP A 35 6.47 2.74 0.43
C TRP A 35 5.43 3.85 0.49
N TRP A 36 4.19 3.46 0.77
CA TRP A 36 3.07 4.39 0.94
C TRP A 36 2.44 4.13 2.30
N HIS A 37 2.15 5.21 3.01
CA HIS A 37 1.49 5.15 4.32
C HIS A 37 0.06 5.68 4.19
N ILE A 38 -0.81 5.33 5.15
CA ILE A 38 -2.20 5.84 5.16
C ILE A 38 -2.26 7.37 5.18
N ASP A 39 -1.28 8.02 5.81
CA ASP A 39 -1.21 9.48 5.84
C ASP A 39 -1.02 10.06 4.44
N ASP A 40 -0.25 9.40 3.58
CA ASP A 40 -0.08 9.79 2.18
C ASP A 40 -1.42 9.72 1.43
N VAL A 41 -2.18 8.65 1.68
CA VAL A 41 -3.47 8.43 1.05
C VAL A 41 -4.47 9.50 1.49
N ILE A 42 -4.53 9.75 2.79
CA ILE A 42 -5.46 10.75 3.38
C ILE A 42 -5.14 12.14 2.83
N GLU A 43 -3.86 12.51 2.79
CA GLU A 43 -3.43 13.80 2.25
C GLU A 43 -3.80 13.94 0.78
N GLN A 44 -3.55 12.90 -0.02
CA GLN A 44 -3.88 12.92 -1.45
C GLN A 44 -5.39 13.03 -1.67
N ALA A 45 -6.19 12.34 -0.85
CA ALA A 45 -7.64 12.45 -0.92
C ALA A 45 -8.12 13.87 -0.59
N GLU A 46 -7.56 14.49 0.44
CA GLU A 46 -7.86 15.86 0.81
C GLU A 46 -7.55 16.85 -0.32
N ASN A 47 -6.42 16.66 -1.00
CA ASN A 47 -6.02 17.46 -2.15
C ASN A 47 -7.04 17.38 -3.29
N SER A 48 -7.75 16.26 -3.38
CA SER A 48 -8.80 16.02 -4.40
C SER A 48 -10.21 16.39 -3.90
N GLY A 49 -10.32 16.91 -2.68
CA GLY A 49 -11.59 17.30 -2.10
C GLY A 49 -12.37 16.17 -1.41
N GLU A 50 -11.72 15.04 -1.16
CA GLU A 50 -12.34 13.90 -0.50
C GLU A 50 -11.79 13.71 0.91
N GLN A 51 -12.62 13.17 1.80
CA GLN A 51 -12.20 12.81 3.14
C GLN A 51 -12.31 11.30 3.33
N LEU A 52 -11.25 10.68 3.80
CA LEU A 52 -11.20 9.25 4.07
C LEU A 52 -10.96 8.99 5.55
N THR A 53 -11.61 7.95 6.07
CA THR A 53 -11.25 7.40 7.38
C THR A 53 -9.94 6.61 7.25
N GLU A 54 -9.32 6.29 8.39
CA GLU A 54 -8.12 5.45 8.37
C GLU A 54 -8.38 4.09 7.75
N ASP A 55 -9.53 3.48 8.01
CA ASP A 55 -9.91 2.18 7.44
C ASP A 55 -10.07 2.28 5.93
N GLU A 56 -10.68 3.35 5.44
CA GLU A 56 -10.80 3.59 4.00
C GLU A 56 -9.43 3.80 3.36
N ALA A 57 -8.52 4.50 4.04
CA ALA A 57 -7.15 4.68 3.55
C ALA A 57 -6.39 3.36 3.48
N ARG A 58 -6.56 2.48 4.47
CA ARG A 58 -5.98 1.13 4.44
C ARG A 58 -6.52 0.31 3.28
N GLU A 59 -7.82 0.46 2.99
CA GLU A 59 -8.44 -0.21 1.85
C GLU A 59 -7.83 0.29 0.53
N VAL A 60 -7.58 1.59 0.41
CA VAL A 60 -6.89 2.14 -0.76
C VAL A 60 -5.52 1.50 -0.95
N LEU A 61 -4.73 1.39 0.12
CA LEU A 61 -3.41 0.76 0.07
C LEU A 61 -3.51 -0.71 -0.34
N MET A 62 -4.54 -1.41 0.14
CA MET A 62 -4.79 -2.80 -0.24
C MET A 62 -5.03 -2.93 -1.74
N TRP A 63 -5.87 -2.05 -2.31
CA TRP A 63 -6.14 -2.05 -3.75
C TRP A 63 -4.89 -1.68 -4.56
N MET A 64 -4.10 -0.71 -4.13
CA MET A 64 -2.84 -0.35 -4.77
C MET A 64 -1.89 -1.55 -4.81
N ASN A 65 -1.79 -2.26 -3.69
CA ASN A 65 -0.93 -3.44 -3.58
C ASN A 65 -1.41 -4.58 -4.49
N LYS A 66 -2.74 -4.76 -4.59
CA LYS A 66 -3.35 -5.80 -5.42
C LYS A 66 -3.18 -5.53 -6.91
N TRP A 67 -3.27 -4.25 -7.30
CA TRP A 67 -3.22 -3.82 -8.71
C TRP A 67 -1.84 -3.27 -9.10
N HIS A 68 -0.81 -3.67 -8.39
CA HIS A 68 0.54 -3.22 -8.71
C HIS A 68 0.93 -3.62 -10.13
N ASP A 69 1.31 -2.62 -10.94
CA ASP A 69 1.79 -2.82 -12.30
C ASP A 69 3.30 -2.61 -12.31
N CYS A 70 4.04 -3.68 -12.56
CA CYS A 70 5.51 -3.66 -12.59
C CYS A 70 6.08 -2.74 -13.68
N ASN A 71 5.33 -2.51 -14.75
CA ASN A 71 5.80 -1.69 -15.87
C ASN A 71 5.65 -0.20 -15.59
N ASN A 72 4.57 0.18 -14.89
CA ASN A 72 4.24 1.58 -14.64
C ASN A 72 4.49 2.02 -13.20
N GLY A 73 4.64 1.07 -12.27
CA GLY A 73 4.77 1.35 -10.85
C GLY A 73 3.51 2.00 -10.29
N HIS A 74 3.59 2.44 -9.02
CA HIS A 74 2.52 3.22 -8.40
C HIS A 74 2.88 4.70 -8.44
N THR A 75 1.98 5.50 -9.01
CA THR A 75 2.08 6.94 -9.07
C THR A 75 0.93 7.55 -8.27
N TRP A 76 0.93 8.87 -8.12
CA TRP A 76 -0.19 9.59 -7.54
C TRP A 76 -1.48 9.33 -8.32
N ASP A 77 -1.40 9.14 -9.64
CA ASP A 77 -2.56 8.80 -10.48
C ASP A 77 -3.12 7.41 -10.12
N SER A 78 -2.25 6.43 -9.87
CA SER A 78 -2.68 5.10 -9.41
C SER A 78 -3.40 5.18 -8.07
N MET A 79 -2.87 5.98 -7.16
CA MET A 79 -3.49 6.21 -5.84
C MET A 79 -4.86 6.86 -6.00
N ASP A 80 -4.97 7.88 -6.86
CA ASP A 80 -6.24 8.56 -7.11
C ASP A 80 -7.32 7.59 -7.62
N ARG A 81 -6.96 6.66 -8.50
CA ARG A 81 -7.89 5.64 -8.99
C ARG A 81 -8.40 4.74 -7.87
N CYS A 82 -7.50 4.34 -6.97
CA CYS A 82 -7.88 3.50 -5.83
C CYS A 82 -8.74 4.28 -4.84
N ILE A 83 -8.44 5.55 -4.62
CA ILE A 83 -9.27 6.43 -3.78
C ILE A 83 -10.67 6.54 -4.37
N ASP A 84 -10.79 6.82 -5.66
CA ASP A 84 -12.08 6.93 -6.35
C ASP A 84 -12.89 5.65 -6.21
N ASN A 85 -12.24 4.50 -6.34
CA ASN A 85 -12.88 3.21 -6.20
C ASN A 85 -13.47 3.01 -4.78
N VAL A 86 -12.72 3.36 -3.76
CA VAL A 86 -13.18 3.26 -2.36
C VAL A 86 -14.34 4.23 -2.10
N VAL A 87 -14.24 5.46 -2.58
CA VAL A 87 -15.30 6.48 -2.44
C VAL A 87 -16.58 6.02 -3.13
N GLN A 88 -16.49 5.47 -4.35
CA GLN A 88 -17.64 4.97 -5.08
C GLN A 88 -18.33 3.82 -4.35
N GLN A 89 -17.57 2.89 -3.80
CA GLN A 89 -18.11 1.78 -3.02
C GLN A 89 -18.85 2.28 -1.77
N ARG A 90 -18.32 3.29 -1.12
CA ARG A 90 -18.97 3.91 0.05
C ARG A 90 -20.31 4.54 -0.32
N GLU A 91 -20.39 5.22 -1.47
CA GLU A 91 -21.60 5.90 -1.93
C GLU A 91 -22.67 4.92 -2.41
N GLU A 92 -22.27 3.76 -2.91
CA GLU A 92 -23.17 2.70 -3.37
C GLU A 92 -23.72 1.85 -2.21
N ALA A 93 -23.09 1.91 -1.04
CA ALA A 93 -23.47 1.10 0.12
C ALA A 93 -24.75 1.59 0.79
#